data_22a3622831c5d8f2af3e4a36b7d3b78d
#
_entry.id   22a3622831c5d8f2af3e4a36b7d3b78d
#
_cell.length_a   1.000
_cell.length_b   1.000
_cell.length_c   1.000
_cell.angle_alpha   90.00
_cell.angle_beta   90.00
_cell.angle_gamma   90.00
#
_symmetry.space_group_name_H-M   'P 1'
#
loop_
_entity.id
_entity.type
_entity.pdbx_description
1 polymer ?
#
loop_
_entity_poly.entity_id
_entity_poly.type
_entity_poly.pdbx_seq_one_letter_code
_entity_poly.pdbx_strand_id
1 'polypeptide(L)'
;MIDINTKKEELNKELLEIDKQIVNLLNQRADICYDINQLKQKADESLYDPVEELDLQEILESISDYNGMINAIYPSIQKYGRSLI
;
A
#
# COMPACT_ATOMS: atom_id res chain seq x y z
N MET A 1 4.80 38.36 7.09
CA MET A 1 3.52 37.66 7.35
C MET A 1 3.40 36.49 6.39
N ILE A 2 3.07 35.28 6.90
CA ILE A 2 2.91 34.12 6.05
C ILE A 2 1.56 34.20 5.34
N ASP A 3 1.56 34.12 4.00
CA ASP A 3 0.34 34.00 3.22
C ASP A 3 -0.15 32.55 3.33
N ILE A 4 -1.29 32.38 3.98
CA ILE A 4 -1.89 31.04 4.21
C ILE A 4 -2.17 30.33 2.88
N ASN A 5 -2.67 31.02 1.87
CA ASN A 5 -2.99 30.43 0.57
C ASN A 5 -1.73 29.95 -0.16
N THR A 6 -0.67 30.76 -0.16
CA THR A 6 0.61 30.37 -0.75
C THR A 6 1.19 29.16 -0.03
N LYS A 7 1.12 29.14 1.31
CA LYS A 7 1.62 28.00 2.09
C LYS A 7 0.83 26.72 1.82
N LYS A 8 -0.48 26.82 1.68
CA LYS A 8 -1.34 25.67 1.30
C LYS A 8 -0.99 25.15 -0.08
N GLU A 9 -0.73 26.01 -1.05
CA GLU A 9 -0.33 25.60 -2.40
C GLU A 9 1.02 24.86 -2.38
N GLU A 10 1.98 25.36 -1.61
CA GLU A 10 3.28 24.70 -1.46
C GLU A 10 3.12 23.30 -0.85
N LEU A 11 2.34 23.18 0.21
CA LEU A 11 2.08 21.89 0.87
C LEU A 11 1.34 20.92 -0.06
N ASN A 12 0.38 21.41 -0.85
CA ASN A 12 -0.32 20.58 -1.81
C ASN A 12 0.61 20.08 -2.92
N LYS A 13 1.60 20.88 -3.34
CA LYS A 13 2.62 20.41 -4.30
C LYS A 13 3.49 19.33 -3.69
N GLU A 14 3.91 19.50 -2.45
CA GLU A 14 4.68 18.46 -1.72
C GLU A 14 3.86 17.17 -1.61
N LEU A 15 2.58 17.29 -1.25
CA LEU A 15 1.68 16.15 -1.13
C LEU A 15 1.53 15.41 -2.48
N LEU A 16 1.38 16.15 -3.57
CA LEU A 16 1.28 15.54 -4.91
C LEU A 16 2.53 14.73 -5.26
N GLU A 17 3.72 15.24 -4.93
CA GLU A 17 4.96 14.50 -5.18
C GLU A 17 5.03 13.21 -4.35
N ILE A 18 4.54 13.25 -3.11
CA ILE A 18 4.43 12.04 -2.29
C ILE A 18 3.44 11.06 -2.91
N ASP A 19 2.28 11.53 -3.34
CA ASP A 19 1.26 10.67 -3.97
C ASP A 19 1.78 10.01 -5.24
N LYS A 20 2.58 10.70 -6.04
CA LYS A 20 3.24 10.10 -7.21
C LYS A 20 4.18 8.97 -6.81
N GLN A 21 4.93 9.15 -5.73
CA GLN A 21 5.80 8.10 -5.20
C GLN A 21 5.00 6.89 -4.70
N ILE A 22 3.89 7.14 -4.02
CA ILE A 22 2.98 6.09 -3.56
C ILE A 22 2.45 5.28 -4.76
N VAL A 23 1.98 5.95 -5.80
CA VAL A 23 1.49 5.27 -7.01
C VAL A 23 2.58 4.42 -7.66
N ASN A 24 3.80 4.95 -7.77
CA ASN A 24 4.92 4.19 -8.32
C ASN A 24 5.21 2.94 -7.49
N LEU A 25 5.20 3.06 -6.16
CA LEU A 25 5.41 1.92 -5.26
C LEU A 25 4.26 0.92 -5.32
N LEU A 26 3.02 1.38 -5.44
CA LEU A 26 1.86 0.51 -5.63
C LEU A 26 1.94 -0.26 -6.95
N ASN A 27 2.43 0.36 -8.02
CA ASN A 27 2.68 -0.32 -9.30
C ASN A 27 3.70 -1.45 -9.13
N GLN A 28 4.81 -1.18 -8.47
CA GLN A 28 5.84 -2.18 -8.19
C GLN A 28 5.28 -3.33 -7.35
N ARG A 29 4.50 -2.99 -6.32
CA ARG A 29 3.87 -3.99 -5.45
C ARG A 29 2.90 -4.86 -6.24
N ALA A 30 2.10 -4.27 -7.12
CA ALA A 30 1.14 -5.01 -7.95
C ALA A 30 1.86 -5.99 -8.88
N ASP A 31 2.98 -5.59 -9.49
CA ASP A 31 3.78 -6.47 -10.36
C ASP A 31 4.28 -7.68 -9.58
N ILE A 32 4.78 -7.47 -8.36
CA ILE A 32 5.27 -8.55 -7.49
C ILE A 32 4.11 -9.47 -7.06
N CYS A 33 2.97 -8.89 -6.69
CA CYS A 33 1.78 -9.67 -6.33
C CYS A 33 1.31 -10.56 -7.49
N TYR A 34 1.32 -10.03 -8.70
CA TYR A 34 0.99 -10.83 -9.89
C TYR A 34 1.91 -12.04 -10.01
N ASP A 35 3.22 -11.83 -9.89
CA ASP A 35 4.20 -12.91 -9.99
C ASP A 35 4.00 -13.96 -8.87
N ILE A 36 3.76 -13.51 -7.64
CA ILE A 36 3.47 -14.42 -6.51
C ILE A 36 2.21 -15.23 -6.79
N ASN A 37 1.15 -14.59 -7.29
CA ASN A 37 -0.12 -15.25 -7.58
C ASN A 37 0.04 -16.30 -8.68
N GLN A 38 0.85 -16.05 -9.69
CA GLN A 38 1.17 -17.04 -10.73
C GLN A 38 1.86 -18.28 -10.13
N LEU A 39 2.80 -18.07 -9.21
CA LEU A 39 3.47 -19.16 -8.52
C LEU A 39 2.51 -19.94 -7.62
N LYS A 40 1.65 -19.25 -6.90
CA LYS A 40 0.63 -19.89 -6.05
C LYS A 40 -0.33 -20.75 -6.88
N GLN A 41 -0.78 -20.27 -8.03
CA GLN A 41 -1.64 -21.05 -8.93
C GLN A 41 -0.94 -22.30 -9.46
N LYS A 42 0.34 -22.21 -9.82
CA LYS A 42 1.13 -23.38 -10.26
C LYS A 42 1.30 -24.40 -9.15
N ALA A 43 1.37 -23.96 -7.91
CA ALA A 43 1.51 -24.82 -6.73
C ALA A 43 0.18 -25.28 -6.14
N ASP A 44 -0.95 -24.93 -6.76
CA ASP A 44 -2.30 -25.22 -6.26
C ASP A 44 -2.56 -24.62 -4.86
N GLU A 45 -1.94 -23.47 -4.58
CA GLU A 45 -2.13 -22.76 -3.31
C GLU A 45 -3.23 -21.71 -3.42
N SER A 46 -3.90 -21.43 -2.30
CA SER A 46 -4.88 -20.33 -2.23
C SER A 46 -4.19 -18.98 -2.41
N LEU A 47 -4.80 -18.10 -3.21
CA LEU A 47 -4.31 -16.73 -3.36
C LEU A 47 -4.55 -15.90 -2.10
N TYR A 48 -5.56 -16.27 -1.31
CA TYR A 48 -5.87 -15.58 -0.06
C TYR A 48 -5.33 -16.37 1.12
N ASP A 49 -4.41 -15.75 1.86
CA ASP A 49 -3.88 -16.27 3.13
C ASP A 49 -4.10 -15.20 4.20
N PRO A 50 -5.16 -15.34 5.02
CA PRO A 50 -5.49 -14.33 6.02
C PRO A 50 -4.43 -14.19 7.12
N VAL A 51 -3.73 -15.25 7.46
CA VAL A 51 -2.65 -15.20 8.47
C VAL A 51 -1.48 -14.39 7.95
N GLU A 52 -1.04 -14.64 6.71
CA GLU A 52 0.04 -13.89 6.07
C GLU A 52 -0.31 -12.40 5.95
N GLU A 53 -1.57 -12.09 5.57
CA GLU A 53 -2.01 -10.70 5.45
C GLU A 53 -2.04 -9.97 6.80
N LEU A 54 -2.48 -10.63 7.86
CA LEU A 54 -2.46 -10.05 9.21
C LEU A 54 -1.05 -9.88 9.75
N ASP A 55 -0.18 -10.85 9.51
CA ASP A 55 1.24 -10.76 9.92
C ASP A 55 1.92 -9.56 9.26
N LEU A 56 1.66 -9.31 7.98
CA LEU A 56 2.19 -8.13 7.29
C LEU A 56 1.65 -6.85 7.90
N GLN A 57 0.35 -6.79 8.18
CA GLN A 57 -0.24 -5.61 8.83
C GLN A 57 0.42 -5.33 10.18
N GLU A 58 0.69 -6.35 10.99
CA GLU A 58 1.37 -6.19 12.28
C GLU A 58 2.79 -5.63 12.12
N ILE A 59 3.56 -6.14 11.16
CA ILE A 59 4.89 -5.64 10.84
C ILE A 59 4.82 -4.15 10.46
N LEU A 60 3.90 -3.79 9.58
CA LEU A 60 3.78 -2.42 9.10
C LEU A 60 3.25 -1.47 10.19
N GLU A 61 2.34 -1.93 11.03
CA GLU A 61 1.85 -1.14 12.17
C GLU A 61 2.99 -0.79 13.12
N SER A 62 3.95 -1.72 13.31
CA SER A 62 5.09 -1.49 14.21
C SER A 62 6.03 -0.38 13.75
N ILE A 63 6.05 -0.05 12.46
CA ILE A 63 6.90 1.00 11.89
C ILE A 63 6.12 2.26 11.51
N SER A 64 4.79 2.25 11.64
CA SER A 64 3.95 3.41 11.34
C SER A 64 3.99 4.41 12.49
N ASP A 65 4.11 5.70 12.14
CA ASP A 65 4.05 6.79 13.10
C ASP A 65 2.60 7.18 13.47
N TYR A 66 1.63 6.67 12.71
CA TYR A 66 0.23 7.04 12.88
C TYR A 66 -0.61 5.83 13.24
N ASN A 67 -1.22 5.88 14.42
CA ASN A 67 -2.05 4.81 14.93
C ASN A 67 -3.27 4.57 14.02
N GLY A 68 -3.50 3.32 13.65
CA GLY A 68 -4.65 2.91 12.84
C GLY A 68 -4.51 3.14 11.35
N MET A 69 -3.44 3.80 10.87
CA MET A 69 -3.25 4.06 9.45
C MET A 69 -3.15 2.76 8.63
N ILE A 70 -2.36 1.81 9.09
CA ILE A 70 -2.18 0.54 8.37
C ILE A 70 -3.48 -0.24 8.31
N ASN A 71 -4.20 -0.34 9.42
CA ASN A 71 -5.48 -1.05 9.46
C ASN A 71 -6.56 -0.38 8.58
N ALA A 72 -6.47 0.92 8.37
CA ALA A 72 -7.40 1.65 7.51
C ALA A 72 -7.13 1.46 6.02
N ILE A 73 -5.85 1.31 5.62
CA ILE A 73 -5.44 1.37 4.21
C ILE A 73 -5.03 -0.01 3.66
N TYR A 74 -4.27 -0.79 4.42
CA TYR A 74 -3.64 -2.01 3.92
C TYR A 74 -4.61 -3.13 3.55
N PRO A 75 -5.75 -3.35 4.22
CA PRO A 75 -6.70 -4.36 3.77
C PRO A 75 -7.13 -4.22 2.31
N SER A 76 -7.34 -2.98 1.85
CA SER A 76 -7.69 -2.71 0.45
C SER A 76 -6.52 -2.96 -0.50
N ILE A 77 -5.30 -2.56 -0.12
CA ILE A 77 -4.08 -2.80 -0.90
C ILE A 77 -3.85 -4.31 -1.05
N GLN A 78 -3.98 -5.06 0.02
CA GLN A 78 -3.80 -6.51 0.02
C GLN A 78 -4.88 -7.21 -0.80
N LYS A 79 -6.13 -6.78 -0.67
CA LYS A 79 -7.25 -7.31 -1.47
C LYS A 79 -7.00 -7.10 -2.96
N TYR A 80 -6.56 -5.93 -3.35
CA TYR A 80 -6.21 -5.65 -4.75
C TYR A 80 -5.09 -6.55 -5.23
N GLY A 81 -4.02 -6.69 -4.45
CA GLY A 81 -2.87 -7.52 -4.80
C GLY A 81 -3.25 -8.98 -5.07
N ARG A 82 -4.06 -9.58 -4.18
CA ARG A 82 -4.46 -10.98 -4.38
C ARG A 82 -5.47 -11.18 -5.52
N SER A 83 -6.06 -10.12 -6.03
CA SER A 83 -7.01 -10.19 -7.17
C SER A 83 -6.33 -10.24 -8.53
N LEU A 84 -5.01 -9.98 -8.59
CA LEU A 84 -4.23 -9.94 -9.83
C LEU A 84 -3.86 -11.36 -10.29
N ILE A 85 -4.49 -11.81 -11.36
CA ILE A 85 -4.26 -13.15 -11.91
C ILE A 85 -4.08 -13.12 -13.42
#